data_52db6b5b64b1a80d35881cef710c67ed
#
_entry.id   52db6b5b64b1a80d35881cef710c67ed
#
_cell.length_a   1.000
_cell.length_b   1.000
_cell.length_c   1.000
_cell.angle_alpha   90.00
_cell.angle_beta   90.00
_cell.angle_gamma   90.00
#
_symmetry.space_group_name_H-M   'P 1'
#
loop_
_entity.id
_entity.type
_entity.pdbx_description
1 polymer ?
#
loop_
_entity_poly.entity_id
_entity_poly.type
_entity_poly.pdbx_seq_one_letter_code
_entity_poly.pdbx_strand_id
1 'polypeptide(L)'
;VFNIGVGGQYFIGGFTAALAGIYLKLPPAIHVPVVVLAGMLGGALWALIPALMKVRRGIHEVITTILFNNIAIALVTYFVNGPFTGIQKGASLEPQTQRIAETALFGKLNGLLRAIGWNVPDYVYIDYSIVVAIVMGLVVWFLLSRTRTGFEIRAVGTSVDVSRYAGVRVGRVQLGA
;
A
#
# COMPACT_ATOMS: atom_id res chain seq x y z
N VAL A 1 -8.98 2.34 15.88
CA VAL A 1 -9.07 1.30 14.83
C VAL A 1 -7.74 0.56 14.81
N PHE A 2 -7.77 -0.74 15.06
CA PHE A 2 -6.57 -1.58 15.08
C PHE A 2 -6.55 -2.44 13.80
N ASN A 3 -5.61 -2.16 12.89
CA ASN A 3 -5.54 -2.85 11.60
C ASN A 3 -4.35 -3.82 11.56
N ILE A 4 -4.62 -5.12 11.76
CA ILE A 4 -3.61 -6.19 11.59
C ILE A 4 -3.47 -6.58 10.11
N GLY A 5 -4.37 -6.11 9.24
CA GLY A 5 -4.44 -6.45 7.82
C GLY A 5 -3.41 -5.78 6.91
N VAL A 6 -2.51 -4.96 7.46
CA VAL A 6 -1.50 -4.21 6.69
C VAL A 6 -0.63 -5.12 5.83
N GLY A 7 -0.30 -6.33 6.32
CA GLY A 7 0.47 -7.31 5.56
C GLY A 7 -0.20 -7.69 4.23
N GLY A 8 -1.49 -8.06 4.27
CA GLY A 8 -2.24 -8.41 3.06
C GLY A 8 -2.42 -7.23 2.10
N GLN A 9 -2.66 -6.03 2.63
CA GLN A 9 -2.75 -4.80 1.84
C GLN A 9 -1.43 -4.50 1.13
N TYR A 10 -0.30 -4.69 1.82
CA TYR A 10 1.04 -4.54 1.26
C TYR A 10 1.30 -5.54 0.13
N PHE A 11 0.98 -6.83 0.32
CA PHE A 11 1.17 -7.86 -0.70
C PHE A 11 0.33 -7.59 -1.95
N ILE A 12 -0.96 -7.31 -1.80
CA ILE A 12 -1.84 -7.01 -2.95
C ILE A 12 -1.47 -5.68 -3.58
N GLY A 13 -1.19 -4.65 -2.79
CA GLY A 13 -0.75 -3.35 -3.29
C GLY A 13 0.57 -3.45 -4.07
N GLY A 14 1.57 -4.17 -3.53
CA GLY A 14 2.83 -4.43 -4.23
C GLY A 14 2.64 -5.20 -5.54
N PHE A 15 1.77 -6.21 -5.53
CA PHE A 15 1.46 -6.98 -6.73
C PHE A 15 0.76 -6.14 -7.81
N THR A 16 -0.24 -5.34 -7.45
CA THR A 16 -0.92 -4.44 -8.41
C THR A 16 0.01 -3.35 -8.94
N ALA A 17 0.89 -2.81 -8.10
CA ALA A 17 1.95 -1.89 -8.52
C ALA A 17 2.91 -2.56 -9.51
N ALA A 18 3.35 -3.79 -9.23
CA ALA A 18 4.21 -4.55 -10.13
C ALA A 18 3.56 -4.80 -11.49
N LEU A 19 2.28 -5.20 -11.51
CA LEU A 19 1.53 -5.38 -12.78
C LEU A 19 1.45 -4.07 -13.57
N ALA A 20 1.15 -2.94 -12.91
CA ALA A 20 1.15 -1.64 -13.57
C ALA A 20 2.52 -1.30 -14.14
N GLY A 21 3.60 -1.55 -13.39
CA GLY A 21 4.97 -1.30 -13.83
C GLY A 21 5.48 -2.22 -14.95
N ILE A 22 4.89 -3.41 -15.12
CA ILE A 22 5.24 -4.38 -16.16
C ILE A 22 4.47 -4.10 -17.45
N TYR A 23 3.15 -3.92 -17.37
CA TYR A 23 2.26 -3.92 -18.54
C TYR A 23 1.98 -2.53 -19.09
N LEU A 24 2.10 -1.47 -18.32
CA LEU A 24 1.91 -0.11 -18.80
C LEU A 24 3.20 0.41 -19.44
N LYS A 25 3.09 0.99 -20.62
CA LYS A 25 4.20 1.63 -21.34
C LYS A 25 3.98 3.13 -21.33
N LEU A 26 4.45 3.80 -20.27
CA LEU A 26 4.27 5.23 -20.06
C LEU A 26 5.62 5.94 -19.93
N PRO A 27 5.68 7.25 -20.22
CA PRO A 27 6.85 8.06 -19.92
C PRO A 27 7.16 8.05 -18.42
N PRO A 28 8.45 8.11 -17.98
CA PRO A 28 8.84 7.99 -16.57
C PRO A 28 8.11 8.96 -15.63
N ALA A 29 7.86 10.17 -16.07
CA ALA A 29 7.19 11.20 -15.28
C ALA A 29 5.74 10.82 -14.88
N ILE A 30 5.07 10.00 -15.69
CA ILE A 30 3.69 9.58 -15.47
C ILE A 30 3.67 8.13 -14.95
N HIS A 31 4.62 7.31 -15.37
CA HIS A 31 4.64 5.88 -15.04
C HIS A 31 4.78 5.64 -13.53
N VAL A 32 5.75 6.29 -12.89
CA VAL A 32 5.97 6.17 -11.43
C VAL A 32 4.73 6.58 -10.62
N PRO A 33 4.10 7.77 -10.83
CA PRO A 33 2.84 8.11 -10.16
C PRO A 33 1.73 7.10 -10.39
N VAL A 34 1.56 6.58 -11.60
CA VAL A 34 0.53 5.58 -11.93
C VAL A 34 0.78 4.26 -11.20
N VAL A 35 2.02 3.79 -11.12
CA VAL A 35 2.41 2.60 -10.36
C VAL A 35 2.11 2.75 -8.87
N VAL A 36 2.45 3.91 -8.30
CA VAL A 36 2.14 4.21 -6.90
C VAL A 36 0.63 4.22 -6.65
N LEU A 37 -0.13 4.90 -7.51
CA LEU A 37 -1.60 4.92 -7.42
C LEU A 37 -2.22 3.53 -7.57
N ALA A 38 -1.71 2.70 -8.49
CA ALA A 38 -2.16 1.32 -8.66
C ALA A 38 -1.94 0.49 -7.39
N GLY A 39 -0.78 0.64 -6.75
CA GLY A 39 -0.48 0.00 -5.46
C GLY A 39 -1.41 0.47 -4.34
N MET A 40 -1.62 1.78 -4.23
CA MET A 40 -2.53 2.35 -3.24
C MET A 40 -3.98 1.86 -3.43
N LEU A 41 -4.46 1.84 -4.67
CA LEU A 41 -5.81 1.35 -4.99
C LEU A 41 -5.94 -0.15 -4.73
N GLY A 42 -4.96 -0.96 -5.11
CA GLY A 42 -4.94 -2.39 -4.83
C GLY A 42 -5.01 -2.70 -3.34
N GLY A 43 -4.16 -2.05 -2.54
CA GLY A 43 -4.16 -2.18 -1.09
C GLY A 43 -5.47 -1.69 -0.45
N ALA A 44 -6.02 -0.55 -0.91
CA ALA A 44 -7.27 0.00 -0.42
C ALA A 44 -8.48 -0.89 -0.74
N LEU A 45 -8.57 -1.42 -1.96
CA LEU A 45 -9.63 -2.36 -2.36
C LEU A 45 -9.57 -3.65 -1.53
N TRP A 46 -8.36 -4.14 -1.24
CA TRP A 46 -8.18 -5.29 -0.37
C TRP A 46 -8.65 -5.01 1.06
N ALA A 47 -8.29 -3.86 1.61
CA ALA A 47 -8.72 -3.42 2.94
C ALA A 47 -10.23 -3.26 3.07
N LEU A 48 -10.91 -2.91 1.98
CA LEU A 48 -12.35 -2.68 1.97
C LEU A 48 -13.14 -3.94 2.34
N ILE A 49 -12.64 -5.14 2.01
CA ILE A 49 -13.34 -6.41 2.27
C ILE A 49 -13.54 -6.64 3.78
N PRO A 50 -12.46 -6.71 4.61
CA PRO A 50 -12.62 -6.87 6.05
C PRO A 50 -13.34 -5.68 6.71
N ALA A 51 -13.16 -4.46 6.20
CA ALA A 51 -13.88 -3.29 6.69
C ALA A 51 -15.39 -3.40 6.47
N LEU A 52 -15.84 -3.87 5.29
CA LEU A 52 -17.26 -4.13 5.01
C LEU A 52 -17.83 -5.25 5.88
N MET A 53 -17.06 -6.31 6.12
CA MET A 53 -17.47 -7.41 7.01
C MET A 53 -17.69 -6.91 8.44
N LYS A 54 -16.82 -6.03 8.93
CA LYS A 54 -16.98 -5.40 10.25
C LYS A 54 -18.23 -4.52 10.31
N VAL A 55 -18.36 -3.60 9.35
CA VAL A 55 -19.47 -2.60 9.39
C VAL A 55 -20.83 -3.24 9.17
N ARG A 56 -20.94 -4.22 8.26
CA ARG A 56 -22.24 -4.84 7.90
C ARG A 56 -22.61 -6.03 8.77
N ARG A 57 -21.64 -6.81 9.22
CA ARG A 57 -21.86 -8.07 9.92
C ARG A 57 -21.38 -8.07 11.36
N GLY A 58 -20.70 -7.02 11.83
CA GLY A 58 -20.14 -6.92 13.18
C GLY A 58 -19.01 -7.94 13.45
N ILE A 59 -18.43 -8.53 12.40
CA ILE A 59 -17.37 -9.54 12.56
C ILE A 59 -16.12 -8.88 13.15
N HIS A 60 -15.47 -9.58 14.07
CA HIS A 60 -14.29 -9.06 14.74
C HIS A 60 -13.14 -8.84 13.76
N GLU A 61 -12.65 -7.61 13.68
CA GLU A 61 -11.67 -7.15 12.68
C GLU A 61 -10.35 -7.94 12.74
N VAL A 62 -9.90 -8.33 13.93
CA VAL A 62 -8.64 -9.07 14.11
C VAL A 62 -8.67 -10.41 13.37
N ILE A 63 -9.78 -11.17 13.51
CA ILE A 63 -9.91 -12.48 12.87
C ILE A 63 -9.93 -12.34 11.35
N THR A 64 -10.76 -11.42 10.84
CA THR A 64 -10.89 -11.22 9.39
C THR A 64 -9.59 -10.73 8.78
N THR A 65 -8.89 -9.78 9.40
CA THR A 65 -7.65 -9.22 8.85
C THR A 65 -6.51 -10.25 8.85
N ILE A 66 -6.38 -11.10 9.87
CA ILE A 66 -5.39 -12.20 9.88
C ILE A 66 -5.68 -13.20 8.75
N LEU A 67 -6.95 -13.61 8.58
CA LEU A 67 -7.33 -14.52 7.50
C LEU A 67 -7.02 -13.91 6.13
N PHE A 68 -7.38 -12.63 5.93
CA PHE A 68 -7.14 -11.94 4.66
C PHE A 68 -5.65 -11.70 4.38
N ASN A 69 -4.78 -11.60 5.39
CA ASN A 69 -3.33 -11.60 5.17
C ASN A 69 -2.86 -12.92 4.54
N ASN A 70 -3.29 -14.07 5.08
CA ASN A 70 -2.92 -15.38 4.54
C ASN A 70 -3.49 -15.60 3.14
N ILE A 71 -4.74 -15.17 2.90
CA ILE A 71 -5.36 -15.25 1.57
C ILE A 71 -4.59 -14.38 0.56
N ALA A 72 -4.17 -13.15 0.95
CA ALA A 72 -3.39 -12.28 0.09
C ALA A 72 -2.06 -12.92 -0.33
N ILE A 73 -1.33 -13.50 0.63
CA ILE A 73 -0.06 -14.18 0.36
C ILE A 73 -0.29 -15.37 -0.60
N ALA A 74 -1.27 -16.22 -0.31
CA ALA A 74 -1.59 -17.38 -1.14
C ALA A 74 -1.99 -16.95 -2.57
N LEU A 75 -2.80 -15.91 -2.69
CA LEU A 75 -3.29 -15.39 -3.97
C LEU A 75 -2.17 -14.78 -4.81
N VAL A 76 -1.32 -13.95 -4.21
CA VAL A 76 -0.16 -13.38 -4.90
C VAL A 76 0.81 -14.48 -5.32
N THR A 77 1.10 -15.45 -4.43
CA THR A 77 1.96 -16.59 -4.74
C THR A 77 1.40 -17.41 -5.90
N TYR A 78 0.09 -17.68 -5.92
CA TYR A 78 -0.57 -18.37 -7.03
C TYR A 78 -0.40 -17.61 -8.35
N PHE A 79 -0.63 -16.30 -8.35
CA PHE A 79 -0.51 -15.50 -9.55
C PHE A 79 0.93 -15.39 -10.06
N VAL A 80 1.90 -15.24 -9.16
CA VAL A 80 3.33 -15.13 -9.52
C VAL A 80 3.88 -16.48 -10.02
N ASN A 81 3.45 -17.60 -9.47
CA ASN A 81 3.85 -18.93 -9.94
C ASN A 81 3.11 -19.38 -11.22
N GLY A 82 1.97 -18.79 -11.51
CA GLY A 82 1.11 -19.16 -12.63
C GLY A 82 1.12 -18.13 -13.76
N PRO A 83 0.01 -17.36 -13.94
CA PRO A 83 -0.20 -16.55 -15.14
C PRO A 83 0.78 -15.37 -15.28
N PHE A 84 1.38 -14.88 -14.18
CA PHE A 84 2.29 -13.74 -14.21
C PHE A 84 3.74 -14.12 -13.93
N THR A 85 4.09 -15.38 -14.09
CA THR A 85 5.47 -15.82 -13.89
C THR A 85 6.42 -15.19 -14.90
N GLY A 86 7.53 -14.67 -14.42
CA GLY A 86 8.65 -14.17 -15.23
C GLY A 86 9.80 -15.17 -15.34
N ILE A 87 9.64 -16.38 -14.78
CA ILE A 87 10.69 -17.40 -14.79
C ILE A 87 10.75 -18.02 -16.18
N GLN A 88 11.88 -17.85 -16.86
CA GLN A 88 12.22 -18.69 -18.00
C GLN A 88 12.49 -20.11 -17.47
N LYS A 89 11.90 -21.12 -18.11
CA LYS A 89 12.06 -22.53 -17.72
C LYS A 89 13.54 -22.85 -17.53
N GLY A 90 13.94 -23.13 -16.28
CA GLY A 90 15.29 -23.54 -15.90
C GLY A 90 16.19 -22.46 -15.28
N ALA A 91 15.75 -21.22 -15.12
CA ALA A 91 16.64 -20.11 -14.73
C ALA A 91 16.60 -19.72 -13.23
N SER A 92 15.58 -20.04 -12.47
CA SER A 92 15.48 -19.66 -11.06
C SER A 92 14.51 -20.57 -10.31
N LEU A 93 14.80 -20.87 -9.04
CA LEU A 93 13.92 -21.63 -8.15
C LEU A 93 12.91 -20.73 -7.41
N GLU A 94 13.15 -19.41 -7.40
CA GLU A 94 12.30 -18.47 -6.68
C GLU A 94 11.18 -17.91 -7.57
N PRO A 95 9.93 -17.91 -7.08
CA PRO A 95 8.81 -17.32 -7.79
C PRO A 95 9.03 -15.82 -7.98
N GLN A 96 9.04 -15.38 -9.23
CA GLN A 96 9.16 -13.95 -9.56
C GLN A 96 8.31 -13.59 -10.78
N THR A 97 7.86 -12.34 -10.81
CA THR A 97 7.21 -11.75 -11.97
C THR A 97 8.24 -11.35 -13.03
N GLN A 98 7.78 -10.94 -14.20
CA GLN A 98 8.62 -10.27 -15.19
C GLN A 98 9.26 -9.01 -14.59
N ARG A 99 10.37 -8.56 -15.17
CA ARG A 99 11.02 -7.32 -14.75
C ARG A 99 10.11 -6.12 -14.98
N ILE A 100 10.04 -5.27 -13.97
CA ILE A 100 9.36 -3.97 -14.05
C ILE A 100 10.09 -3.10 -15.06
N ALA A 101 9.37 -2.33 -15.88
CA ALA A 101 9.95 -1.42 -16.85
C ALA A 101 10.85 -0.38 -16.17
N GLU A 102 11.97 -0.03 -16.77
CA GLU A 102 12.90 0.97 -16.21
C GLU A 102 12.24 2.33 -16.00
N THR A 103 11.24 2.66 -16.82
CA THR A 103 10.44 3.88 -16.68
C THR A 103 9.53 3.90 -15.43
N ALA A 104 9.29 2.74 -14.83
CA ALA A 104 8.48 2.59 -13.61
C ALA A 104 9.32 2.57 -12.33
N LEU A 105 10.66 2.59 -12.45
CA LEU A 105 11.56 2.61 -11.31
C LEU A 105 11.77 4.04 -10.80
N PHE A 106 11.87 4.17 -9.49
CA PHE A 106 12.30 5.42 -8.89
C PHE A 106 13.74 5.74 -9.27
N GLY A 107 14.00 7.00 -9.66
CA GLY A 107 15.35 7.46 -9.91
C GLY A 107 16.24 7.40 -8.66
N LYS A 108 17.55 7.27 -8.87
CA LYS A 108 18.53 7.21 -7.77
C LYS A 108 18.73 8.61 -7.15
N LEU A 109 18.66 8.68 -5.83
CA LEU A 109 18.91 9.90 -5.05
C LEU A 109 20.41 10.11 -4.74
N ASN A 110 21.22 9.07 -4.96
CA ASN A 110 22.65 9.06 -4.60
C ASN A 110 23.43 10.28 -5.16
N GLY A 111 23.14 10.70 -6.40
CA GLY A 111 23.78 11.85 -7.01
C GLY A 111 23.52 13.17 -6.27
N LEU A 112 22.29 13.37 -5.84
CA LEU A 112 21.88 14.55 -5.09
C LEU A 112 22.48 14.54 -3.66
N LEU A 113 22.51 13.38 -3.02
CA LEU A 113 23.13 13.22 -1.69
C LEU A 113 24.64 13.51 -1.72
N ARG A 114 25.35 13.06 -2.76
CA ARG A 114 26.77 13.40 -2.96
C ARG A 114 26.98 14.89 -3.21
N ALA A 115 26.08 15.55 -3.94
CA ALA A 115 26.15 16.99 -4.17
C ALA A 115 26.01 17.81 -2.89
N ILE A 116 25.31 17.27 -1.86
CA ILE A 116 25.16 17.89 -0.53
C ILE A 116 26.33 17.53 0.41
N GLY A 117 27.33 16.78 -0.07
CA GLY A 117 28.49 16.37 0.72
C GLY A 117 28.36 15.03 1.46
N TRP A 118 27.28 14.31 1.25
CA TRP A 118 27.14 12.95 1.82
C TRP A 118 27.85 11.92 0.96
N ASN A 119 28.87 11.30 1.53
CA ASN A 119 29.63 10.26 0.84
C ASN A 119 28.88 8.91 0.89
N VAL A 120 27.92 8.75 -0.04
CA VAL A 120 27.14 7.51 -0.16
C VAL A 120 27.92 6.51 -1.01
N PRO A 121 28.28 5.34 -0.47
CA PRO A 121 28.96 4.29 -1.22
C PRO A 121 28.10 3.78 -2.40
N ASP A 122 28.74 3.30 -3.47
CA ASP A 122 28.06 2.86 -4.70
C ASP A 122 27.16 1.62 -4.52
N TYR A 123 27.45 0.81 -3.50
CA TYR A 123 26.63 -0.36 -3.17
C TYR A 123 25.35 -0.02 -2.36
N VAL A 124 25.22 1.22 -1.87
CA VAL A 124 24.01 1.67 -1.17
C VAL A 124 23.09 2.34 -2.18
N TYR A 125 21.92 1.75 -2.39
CA TYR A 125 20.89 2.30 -3.27
C TYR A 125 19.87 3.08 -2.44
N ILE A 126 19.91 4.39 -2.58
CA ILE A 126 18.87 5.29 -2.06
C ILE A 126 18.14 5.86 -3.27
N ASP A 127 16.85 5.68 -3.33
CA ASP A 127 16.00 6.19 -4.42
C ASP A 127 14.98 7.21 -3.92
N TYR A 128 14.25 7.84 -4.85
CA TYR A 128 13.25 8.84 -4.50
C TYR A 128 12.03 8.28 -3.74
N SER A 129 11.91 6.96 -3.56
CA SER A 129 10.81 6.36 -2.79
C SER A 129 10.81 6.82 -1.33
N ILE A 130 11.99 7.10 -0.76
CA ILE A 130 12.11 7.63 0.61
C ILE A 130 11.44 9.02 0.73
N VAL A 131 11.59 9.85 -0.30
CA VAL A 131 10.94 11.18 -0.33
C VAL A 131 9.43 11.01 -0.42
N VAL A 132 8.96 10.09 -1.27
CA VAL A 132 7.53 9.77 -1.38
C VAL A 132 6.99 9.26 -0.05
N ALA A 133 7.71 8.37 0.64
CA ALA A 133 7.31 7.87 1.95
C ALA A 133 7.18 8.98 3.00
N ILE A 134 8.15 9.91 3.04
CA ILE A 134 8.11 11.06 3.95
C ILE A 134 6.92 11.97 3.62
N VAL A 135 6.72 12.30 2.35
CA VAL A 135 5.58 13.14 1.90
C VAL A 135 4.26 12.48 2.26
N MET A 136 4.11 11.17 2.01
CA MET A 136 2.90 10.42 2.38
C MET A 136 2.69 10.40 3.89
N GLY A 137 3.75 10.23 4.68
CA GLY A 137 3.68 10.33 6.14
C GLY A 137 3.19 11.70 6.61
N LEU A 138 3.70 12.78 6.02
CA LEU A 138 3.26 14.14 6.31
C LEU A 138 1.80 14.39 5.90
N VAL A 139 1.37 13.86 4.75
CA VAL A 139 -0.03 13.94 4.29
C VAL A 139 -0.95 13.22 5.28
N VAL A 140 -0.62 12.00 5.69
CA VAL A 140 -1.41 11.24 6.67
C VAL A 140 -1.43 11.96 8.03
N TRP A 141 -0.28 12.46 8.48
CA TRP A 141 -0.21 13.26 9.72
C TRP A 141 -1.10 14.50 9.64
N PHE A 142 -1.04 15.25 8.54
CA PHE A 142 -1.87 16.42 8.32
C PHE A 142 -3.38 16.06 8.28
N LEU A 143 -3.74 15.01 7.54
CA LEU A 143 -5.12 14.52 7.47
C LEU A 143 -5.64 14.16 8.86
N LEU A 144 -4.87 13.40 9.64
CA LEU A 144 -5.30 12.96 10.96
C LEU A 144 -5.32 14.10 11.98
N SER A 145 -4.37 15.05 11.94
CA SER A 145 -4.22 16.07 12.98
C SER A 145 -4.99 17.36 12.67
N ARG A 146 -5.18 17.70 11.40
CA ARG A 146 -5.66 19.02 11.00
C ARG A 146 -6.99 19.01 10.21
N THR A 147 -7.55 17.83 9.89
CA THR A 147 -8.80 17.77 9.13
C THR A 147 -9.97 17.28 9.98
N ARG A 148 -11.20 17.60 9.52
CA ARG A 148 -12.45 17.14 10.12
C ARG A 148 -12.54 15.61 10.07
N THR A 149 -12.17 15.00 8.95
CA THR A 149 -12.15 13.53 8.80
C THR A 149 -11.22 12.87 9.82
N GLY A 150 -10.02 13.45 10.02
CA GLY A 150 -9.07 12.95 11.02
C GLY A 150 -9.60 13.09 12.45
N PHE A 151 -10.33 14.17 12.75
CA PHE A 151 -11.01 14.31 14.03
C PHE A 151 -12.07 13.22 14.23
N GLU A 152 -12.92 12.97 13.24
CA GLU A 152 -13.95 11.92 13.28
C GLU A 152 -13.34 10.53 13.45
N ILE A 153 -12.23 10.22 12.74
CA ILE A 153 -11.50 8.95 12.89
C ILE A 153 -10.99 8.78 14.34
N ARG A 154 -10.36 9.79 14.90
CA ARG A 154 -9.87 9.73 16.29
C ARG A 154 -11.00 9.61 17.31
N ALA A 155 -12.08 10.37 17.13
CA ALA A 155 -13.25 10.31 18.00
C ALA A 155 -13.88 8.91 18.03
N VAL A 156 -14.10 8.31 16.84
CA VAL A 156 -14.62 6.93 16.72
C VAL A 156 -13.63 5.91 17.29
N GLY A 157 -12.33 6.16 17.18
CA GLY A 157 -11.28 5.33 17.78
C GLY A 157 -11.28 5.34 19.31
N THR A 158 -11.69 6.45 19.91
CA THR A 158 -11.78 6.59 21.39
C THR A 158 -13.05 5.93 21.93
N SER A 159 -14.22 6.25 21.36
CA SER A 159 -15.49 5.65 21.74
C SER A 159 -16.49 5.71 20.60
N VAL A 160 -16.93 4.54 20.17
CA VAL A 160 -17.93 4.39 19.11
C VAL A 160 -19.29 4.96 19.54
N ASP A 161 -19.70 4.71 20.79
CA ASP A 161 -21.02 5.11 21.29
C ASP A 161 -21.08 6.63 21.49
N VAL A 162 -20.06 7.22 22.10
CA VAL A 162 -19.99 8.69 22.28
C VAL A 162 -20.01 9.39 20.90
N SER A 163 -19.25 8.86 19.93
CA SER A 163 -19.21 9.42 18.57
C SER A 163 -20.57 9.33 17.87
N ARG A 164 -21.33 8.26 18.09
CA ARG A 164 -22.68 8.09 17.56
C ARG A 164 -23.66 9.10 18.15
N TYR A 165 -23.60 9.34 19.47
CA TYR A 165 -24.40 10.38 20.13
C TYR A 165 -24.04 11.80 19.66
N ALA A 166 -22.76 12.03 19.32
CA ALA A 166 -22.31 13.29 18.73
C ALA A 166 -22.66 13.46 17.24
N GLY A 167 -23.43 12.53 16.64
CA GLY A 167 -23.91 12.62 15.26
C GLY A 167 -22.89 12.17 14.19
N VAL A 168 -21.77 11.55 14.59
CA VAL A 168 -20.78 11.03 13.66
C VAL A 168 -21.30 9.76 12.99
N ARG A 169 -21.18 9.67 11.67
CA ARG A 169 -21.57 8.48 10.90
C ARG A 169 -20.50 7.39 11.02
N VAL A 170 -20.50 6.68 12.16
CA VAL A 170 -19.48 5.69 12.53
C VAL A 170 -19.14 4.72 11.40
N GLY A 171 -20.15 4.15 10.71
CA GLY A 171 -19.90 3.20 9.62
C GLY A 171 -19.09 3.78 8.46
N ARG A 172 -19.32 5.05 8.08
CA ARG A 172 -18.51 5.72 7.04
C ARG A 172 -17.07 5.96 7.50
N VAL A 173 -16.90 6.37 8.75
CA VAL A 173 -15.59 6.62 9.33
C VAL A 173 -14.79 5.33 9.42
N GLN A 174 -15.43 4.23 9.82
CA GLN A 174 -14.77 2.91 9.88
C GLN A 174 -14.39 2.33 8.52
N LEU A 175 -15.13 2.69 7.45
CA LEU A 175 -14.80 2.28 6.08
C LEU A 175 -13.66 3.13 5.49
N GLY A 176 -13.52 4.39 5.91
CA GLY A 176 -12.52 5.32 5.38
C GLY A 176 -11.22 5.40 6.18
N ALA A 177 -11.16 4.75 7.36
CA ALA A 177 -9.99 4.70 8.24
C ALA A 177 -9.17 3.44 8.02
#